data_61870e65491617fc8bafb2776361d530
#
_entry.id   61870e65491617fc8bafb2776361d530
#
_cell.length_a   1.000
_cell.length_b   1.000
_cell.length_c   1.000
_cell.angle_alpha   90.00
_cell.angle_beta   90.00
_cell.angle_gamma   90.00
#
_symmetry.space_group_name_H-M   'P 1'
#
loop_
_entity.id
_entity.type
_entity.pdbx_description
1 polymer ?
#
loop_
_entity_poly.entity_id
_entity_poly.type
_entity_poly.pdbx_seq_one_letter_code
_entity_poly.pdbx_strand_id
1 'polypeptide(L)'
;MRFRFPRFTFFRSLVFRYSLFFLVAILIILFFPMIVGYGTSGVLLYLNAQREARMMTEQTVVQFENVLQPAEVVPRTLVQALENPTITHAEVLRIARNFVRHDTVVFGSCLAFEPWMNGKGDYWYAPYAFEKNGELNTRILGGPDYDYFKMDWYRLPKLLNKPVWTEPYFDSGGGDTLMCTYSTPIYRMMDGERRFAGVLTMDISLSGIAR
;
A
#
# COMPACT_ATOMS: atom_id res chain seq x y z
N MET A 1 -20.53 -77.56 43.76
CA MET A 1 -20.52 -77.52 42.29
C MET A 1 -19.43 -76.60 41.80
N ARG A 2 -18.24 -77.12 41.36
CA ARG A 2 -17.12 -76.34 40.88
C ARG A 2 -17.25 -76.19 39.38
N PHE A 3 -17.59 -75.01 38.88
CA PHE A 3 -17.55 -74.68 37.45
C PHE A 3 -16.08 -74.64 36.99
N ARG A 4 -15.69 -75.61 36.14
CA ARG A 4 -14.41 -75.63 35.43
C ARG A 4 -14.64 -74.82 34.13
N PHE A 5 -14.07 -73.61 34.02
CA PHE A 5 -14.00 -72.89 32.76
C PHE A 5 -13.11 -73.67 31.77
N PRO A 6 -13.53 -73.87 30.53
CA PRO A 6 -12.69 -74.52 29.52
C PRO A 6 -11.47 -73.64 29.25
N ARG A 7 -10.29 -74.19 29.40
CA ARG A 7 -9.03 -73.55 29.01
C ARG A 7 -9.05 -73.37 27.50
N PHE A 8 -9.13 -72.13 27.01
CA PHE A 8 -9.00 -71.75 25.59
C PHE A 8 -7.64 -72.19 25.08
N THR A 9 -7.49 -73.35 24.48
CA THR A 9 -6.30 -73.84 23.80
C THR A 9 -6.12 -73.30 22.40
N PHE A 10 -7.04 -72.41 21.96
CA PHE A 10 -7.10 -71.84 20.61
C PHE A 10 -5.82 -71.04 20.25
N PHE A 11 -5.21 -70.33 21.19
CA PHE A 11 -3.96 -69.57 21.00
C PHE A 11 -2.71 -70.44 20.75
N ARG A 12 -2.77 -71.73 20.92
CA ARG A 12 -1.65 -72.66 20.68
C ARG A 12 -1.71 -73.35 19.32
N SER A 13 -2.79 -73.18 18.57
CA SER A 13 -2.93 -73.77 17.23
C SER A 13 -2.00 -73.05 16.26
N LEU A 14 -1.22 -73.79 15.51
CA LEU A 14 -0.33 -73.28 14.46
C LEU A 14 -1.11 -72.47 13.43
N VAL A 15 -2.30 -72.93 13.08
CA VAL A 15 -3.21 -72.27 12.14
C VAL A 15 -3.63 -70.87 12.63
N PHE A 16 -3.97 -70.72 13.92
CA PHE A 16 -4.32 -69.43 14.49
C PHE A 16 -3.16 -68.44 14.42
N ARG A 17 -1.92 -68.88 14.69
CA ARG A 17 -0.72 -68.00 14.62
C ARG A 17 -0.45 -67.53 13.19
N TYR A 18 -0.56 -68.40 12.21
CA TYR A 18 -0.39 -68.01 10.81
C TYR A 18 -1.56 -67.12 10.31
N SER A 19 -2.80 -67.40 10.68
CA SER A 19 -3.94 -66.53 10.33
C SER A 19 -3.79 -65.13 10.94
N LEU A 20 -3.35 -65.05 12.19
CA LEU A 20 -3.09 -63.75 12.82
C LEU A 20 -1.97 -63.00 12.14
N PHE A 21 -0.88 -63.71 11.76
CA PHE A 21 0.25 -63.09 11.03
C PHE A 21 -0.20 -62.55 9.69
N PHE A 22 -0.96 -63.28 8.90
CA PHE A 22 -1.51 -62.82 7.64
C PHE A 22 -2.49 -61.64 7.81
N LEU A 23 -3.34 -61.69 8.83
CA LEU A 23 -4.25 -60.58 9.14
C LEU A 23 -3.47 -59.30 9.47
N VAL A 24 -2.46 -59.39 10.31
CA VAL A 24 -1.62 -58.23 10.65
C VAL A 24 -0.84 -57.69 9.43
N ALA A 25 -0.32 -58.57 8.59
CA ALA A 25 0.36 -58.18 7.37
C ALA A 25 -0.58 -57.45 6.39
N ILE A 26 -1.82 -57.94 6.23
CA ILE A 26 -2.82 -57.27 5.41
C ILE A 26 -3.19 -55.88 5.98
N LEU A 27 -3.38 -55.78 7.29
CA LEU A 27 -3.67 -54.51 7.94
C LEU A 27 -2.51 -53.51 7.76
N ILE A 28 -1.26 -53.91 7.89
CA ILE A 28 -0.12 -53.05 7.63
C ILE A 28 -0.12 -52.56 6.18
N ILE A 29 -0.31 -53.46 5.21
CA ILE A 29 -0.34 -53.11 3.78
C ILE A 29 -1.46 -52.11 3.46
N LEU A 30 -2.61 -52.20 4.12
CA LEU A 30 -3.74 -51.31 3.90
C LEU A 30 -3.60 -49.97 4.62
N PHE A 31 -3.16 -49.99 5.88
CA PHE A 31 -3.11 -48.77 6.68
C PHE A 31 -1.84 -47.96 6.50
N PHE A 32 -0.71 -48.59 6.18
CA PHE A 32 0.56 -47.89 5.99
C PHE A 32 0.49 -46.78 4.89
N PRO A 33 0.04 -47.07 3.65
CA PRO A 33 -0.10 -46.03 2.63
C PRO A 33 -1.12 -44.97 3.00
N MET A 34 -2.19 -45.33 3.72
CA MET A 34 -3.19 -44.38 4.20
C MET A 34 -2.60 -43.36 5.21
N ILE A 35 -1.82 -43.85 6.17
CA ILE A 35 -1.16 -43.00 7.18
C ILE A 35 -0.11 -42.09 6.51
N VAL A 36 0.71 -42.63 5.63
CA VAL A 36 1.73 -41.87 4.90
C VAL A 36 1.06 -40.83 3.99
N GLY A 37 0.01 -41.23 3.26
CA GLY A 37 -0.75 -40.33 2.36
C GLY A 37 -1.43 -39.20 3.12
N TYR A 38 -2.01 -39.47 4.27
CA TYR A 38 -2.66 -38.44 5.09
C TYR A 38 -1.63 -37.44 5.66
N GLY A 39 -0.49 -37.96 6.16
CA GLY A 39 0.59 -37.12 6.67
C GLY A 39 1.24 -36.22 5.61
N THR A 40 1.52 -36.77 4.44
CA THR A 40 2.12 -36.01 3.33
C THR A 40 1.14 -34.99 2.72
N SER A 41 -0.14 -35.33 2.62
CA SER A 41 -1.18 -34.40 2.12
C SER A 41 -1.36 -33.20 3.04
N GLY A 42 -1.33 -33.40 4.36
CA GLY A 42 -1.42 -32.30 5.33
C GLY A 42 -0.25 -31.32 5.23
N VAL A 43 0.97 -31.82 5.10
CA VAL A 43 2.17 -30.99 4.92
C VAL A 43 2.15 -30.24 3.59
N LEU A 44 1.76 -30.90 2.50
CA LEU A 44 1.62 -30.28 1.17
C LEU A 44 0.58 -29.16 1.16
N LEU A 45 -0.60 -29.39 1.76
CA LEU A 45 -1.63 -28.37 1.89
C LEU A 45 -1.15 -27.15 2.69
N TYR A 46 -0.47 -27.39 3.79
CA TYR A 46 0.09 -26.30 4.61
C TYR A 46 1.14 -25.47 3.83
N LEU A 47 2.07 -26.14 3.15
CA LEU A 47 3.10 -25.46 2.35
C LEU A 47 2.49 -24.71 1.14
N ASN A 48 1.47 -25.26 0.50
CA ASN A 48 0.78 -24.60 -0.60
C ASN A 48 0.00 -23.37 -0.10
N ALA A 49 -0.71 -23.47 1.03
CA ALA A 49 -1.41 -22.34 1.63
C ALA A 49 -0.44 -21.20 2.01
N GLN A 50 0.73 -21.54 2.56
CA GLN A 50 1.76 -20.53 2.83
C GLN A 50 2.31 -19.87 1.56
N ARG A 51 2.55 -20.65 0.49
CA ARG A 51 2.99 -20.11 -0.80
C ARG A 51 1.95 -19.18 -1.41
N GLU A 52 0.70 -19.60 -1.40
CA GLU A 52 -0.41 -18.83 -1.96
C GLU A 52 -0.61 -17.50 -1.22
N ALA A 53 -0.57 -17.53 0.12
CA ALA A 53 -0.62 -16.33 0.93
C ALA A 53 0.56 -15.38 0.65
N ARG A 54 1.79 -15.93 0.51
CA ARG A 54 2.98 -15.13 0.17
C ARG A 54 2.88 -14.54 -1.24
N MET A 55 2.48 -15.31 -2.24
CA MET A 55 2.30 -14.83 -3.61
C MET A 55 1.23 -13.74 -3.70
N MET A 56 0.10 -13.89 -3.00
CA MET A 56 -0.93 -12.85 -2.92
C MET A 56 -0.37 -11.55 -2.31
N THR A 57 0.42 -11.66 -1.25
CA THR A 57 1.04 -10.49 -0.60
C THR A 57 2.03 -9.80 -1.56
N GLU A 58 2.92 -10.56 -2.21
CA GLU A 58 3.89 -10.01 -3.15
C GLU A 58 3.22 -9.37 -4.37
N GLN A 59 2.19 -9.98 -4.93
CA GLN A 59 1.41 -9.40 -6.04
C GLN A 59 0.71 -8.09 -5.62
N THR A 60 0.16 -8.05 -4.42
CA THR A 60 -0.49 -6.84 -3.89
C THR A 60 0.53 -5.71 -3.72
N VAL A 61 1.72 -6.00 -3.16
CA VAL A 61 2.79 -5.01 -3.02
C VAL A 61 3.22 -4.46 -4.38
N VAL A 62 3.47 -5.32 -5.37
CA VAL A 62 3.85 -4.90 -6.73
C VAL A 62 2.74 -4.05 -7.38
N GLN A 63 1.48 -4.38 -7.18
CA GLN A 63 0.37 -3.56 -7.68
C GLN A 63 0.36 -2.18 -7.03
N PHE A 64 0.52 -2.10 -5.71
CA PHE A 64 0.63 -0.82 -5.01
C PHE A 64 1.84 0.00 -5.47
N GLU A 65 3.01 -0.61 -5.60
CA GLU A 65 4.20 0.08 -6.10
C GLU A 65 3.99 0.64 -7.51
N ASN A 66 3.39 -0.12 -8.42
CA ASN A 66 3.07 0.35 -9.78
C ASN A 66 2.10 1.53 -9.79
N VAL A 67 1.16 1.57 -8.85
CA VAL A 67 0.19 2.66 -8.70
C VAL A 67 0.84 3.90 -8.07
N LEU A 68 1.69 3.71 -7.06
CA LEU A 68 2.31 4.81 -6.32
C LEU A 68 3.51 5.43 -7.05
N GLN A 69 4.24 4.65 -7.85
CA GLN A 69 5.46 5.10 -8.53
C GLN A 69 5.26 6.36 -9.40
N PRO A 70 4.23 6.48 -10.24
CA PRO A 70 4.00 7.71 -11.02
C PRO A 70 3.78 8.93 -10.12
N ALA A 71 3.02 8.75 -9.02
CA ALA A 71 2.77 9.83 -8.04
C ALA A 71 4.02 10.28 -7.28
N GLU A 72 5.09 9.48 -7.26
CA GLU A 72 6.38 9.86 -6.69
C GLU A 72 7.32 10.51 -7.70
N VAL A 73 7.43 9.94 -8.90
CA VAL A 73 8.40 10.37 -9.92
C VAL A 73 8.08 11.77 -10.42
N VAL A 74 6.80 12.04 -10.70
CA VAL A 74 6.38 13.33 -11.27
C VAL A 74 6.66 14.51 -10.34
N PRO A 75 6.27 14.52 -9.06
CA PRO A 75 6.57 15.63 -8.16
C PRO A 75 8.06 15.84 -7.97
N ARG A 76 8.85 14.77 -7.88
CA ARG A 76 10.32 14.90 -7.76
C ARG A 76 10.94 15.60 -8.96
N THR A 77 10.50 15.22 -10.17
CA THR A 77 10.99 15.84 -11.40
C THR A 77 10.55 17.29 -11.53
N LEU A 78 9.30 17.60 -11.17
CA LEU A 78 8.77 18.96 -11.22
C LEU A 78 9.43 19.89 -10.21
N VAL A 79 9.71 19.39 -9.01
CA VAL A 79 10.43 20.18 -7.99
C VAL A 79 11.86 20.50 -8.43
N GLN A 80 12.58 19.55 -9.04
CA GLN A 80 13.89 19.83 -9.62
C GLN A 80 13.81 20.90 -10.71
N ALA A 81 12.77 20.87 -11.53
CA ALA A 81 12.54 21.91 -12.53
C ALA A 81 12.23 23.28 -11.89
N LEU A 82 11.49 23.31 -10.76
CA LEU A 82 11.22 24.55 -10.01
C LEU A 82 12.44 25.19 -9.36
N GLU A 83 13.48 24.42 -9.08
CA GLU A 83 14.77 24.95 -8.62
C GLU A 83 15.51 25.69 -9.76
N ASN A 84 15.13 25.44 -11.02
CA ASN A 84 15.61 26.19 -12.18
C ASN A 84 14.82 27.51 -12.29
N PRO A 85 15.51 28.71 -12.22
CA PRO A 85 14.83 30.00 -12.24
C PRO A 85 14.09 30.33 -13.56
N THR A 86 14.30 29.54 -14.62
CA THR A 86 13.66 29.76 -15.91
C THR A 86 12.25 29.18 -15.97
N ILE A 87 11.88 28.24 -15.07
CA ILE A 87 10.56 27.63 -15.05
C ILE A 87 9.67 28.35 -14.04
N THR A 88 8.54 28.81 -14.53
CA THR A 88 7.58 29.56 -13.72
C THR A 88 6.63 28.64 -12.95
N HIS A 89 6.08 29.12 -11.83
CA HIS A 89 5.04 28.41 -11.08
C HIS A 89 3.82 28.07 -11.94
N ALA A 90 3.47 28.96 -12.89
CA ALA A 90 2.35 28.73 -13.79
C ALA A 90 2.60 27.52 -14.71
N GLU A 91 3.82 27.31 -15.17
CA GLU A 91 4.18 26.15 -15.98
C GLU A 91 4.13 24.86 -15.17
N VAL A 92 4.63 24.86 -13.93
CA VAL A 92 4.55 23.68 -13.05
C VAL A 92 3.10 23.33 -12.74
N LEU A 93 2.27 24.32 -12.42
CA LEU A 93 0.84 24.09 -12.22
C LEU A 93 0.13 23.55 -13.47
N ARG A 94 0.52 24.04 -14.64
CA ARG A 94 -0.02 23.53 -15.90
C ARG A 94 0.36 22.06 -16.11
N ILE A 95 1.59 21.69 -15.79
CA ILE A 95 2.06 20.30 -15.90
C ILE A 95 1.35 19.43 -14.86
N ALA A 96 1.25 19.86 -13.61
CA ALA A 96 0.56 19.14 -12.54
C ALA A 96 -0.95 18.93 -12.89
N ARG A 97 -1.61 19.96 -13.43
CA ARG A 97 -3.00 19.85 -13.92
C ARG A 97 -3.15 18.86 -15.07
N ASN A 98 -2.23 18.87 -16.03
CA ASN A 98 -2.24 17.91 -17.12
C ASN A 98 -2.04 16.48 -16.62
N PHE A 99 -1.22 16.29 -15.58
CA PHE A 99 -1.02 15.00 -14.98
C PHE A 99 -2.31 14.50 -14.32
N VAL A 100 -2.96 15.30 -13.49
CA VAL A 100 -4.26 14.97 -12.88
C VAL A 100 -5.33 14.63 -13.94
N ARG A 101 -5.30 15.31 -15.09
CA ARG A 101 -6.26 15.07 -16.17
C ARG A 101 -6.08 13.72 -16.87
N HIS A 102 -4.86 13.26 -17.02
CA HIS A 102 -4.51 12.10 -17.86
C HIS A 102 -4.13 10.84 -17.10
N ASP A 103 -3.90 10.96 -15.80
CA ASP A 103 -3.61 9.82 -14.93
C ASP A 103 -4.88 9.44 -14.15
N THR A 104 -5.28 8.18 -14.28
CA THR A 104 -6.50 7.66 -13.63
C THR A 104 -6.35 7.40 -12.15
N VAL A 105 -5.13 7.43 -11.63
CA VAL A 105 -4.78 7.13 -10.24
C VAL A 105 -4.63 8.41 -9.43
N VAL A 106 -4.07 9.47 -10.06
CA VAL A 106 -3.86 10.75 -9.39
C VAL A 106 -5.16 11.53 -9.32
N PHE A 107 -5.68 11.68 -8.10
CA PHE A 107 -6.88 12.44 -7.80
C PHE A 107 -6.63 13.95 -7.86
N GLY A 108 -5.49 14.43 -7.34
CA GLY A 108 -5.20 15.84 -7.23
C GLY A 108 -3.71 16.17 -7.13
N SER A 109 -3.40 17.44 -7.29
CA SER A 109 -2.06 18.01 -7.11
C SER A 109 -2.14 19.45 -6.63
N CYS A 110 -1.38 19.76 -5.59
CA CYS A 110 -1.31 21.08 -4.98
C CYS A 110 0.14 21.61 -5.03
N LEU A 111 0.28 22.90 -5.32
CA LEU A 111 1.54 23.64 -5.16
C LEU A 111 1.35 24.66 -4.04
N ALA A 112 1.69 24.26 -2.81
CA ALA A 112 1.53 25.10 -1.62
C ALA A 112 2.81 25.84 -1.26
N PHE A 113 2.71 27.12 -0.98
CA PHE A 113 3.85 27.98 -0.72
C PHE A 113 3.96 28.36 0.76
N GLU A 114 5.19 28.60 1.21
CA GLU A 114 5.45 29.35 2.44
C GLU A 114 4.90 30.77 2.33
N PRO A 115 4.56 31.42 3.47
CA PRO A 115 4.13 32.82 3.48
C PRO A 115 5.08 33.71 2.69
N TRP A 116 4.51 34.53 1.81
CA TRP A 116 5.23 35.52 1.01
C TRP A 116 6.19 34.95 -0.07
N MET A 117 6.25 33.61 -0.23
CA MET A 117 7.14 32.94 -1.18
C MET A 117 6.53 32.69 -2.57
N ASN A 118 5.27 33.02 -2.76
CA ASN A 118 4.53 32.82 -4.03
C ASN A 118 4.79 33.90 -5.10
N GLY A 119 5.55 34.95 -4.79
CA GLY A 119 5.80 36.09 -5.66
C GLY A 119 4.61 37.06 -5.79
N LYS A 120 3.50 36.81 -5.11
CA LYS A 120 2.30 37.67 -5.09
C LYS A 120 2.11 38.41 -3.77
N GLY A 121 2.83 38.02 -2.74
CA GLY A 121 2.74 38.62 -1.41
C GLY A 121 1.56 38.08 -0.57
N ASP A 122 1.00 36.92 -0.92
CA ASP A 122 -0.06 36.30 -0.14
C ASP A 122 0.50 35.46 1.01
N TYR A 123 -0.20 35.47 2.16
CA TYR A 123 0.16 34.65 3.30
C TYR A 123 -0.19 33.17 3.07
N TRP A 124 -1.42 32.91 2.56
CA TRP A 124 -1.84 31.58 2.10
C TRP A 124 -1.94 31.58 0.58
N TYR A 125 -1.25 30.69 -0.06
CA TYR A 125 -1.38 30.48 -1.49
C TYR A 125 -1.03 29.06 -1.87
N ALA A 126 -2.06 28.25 -2.11
CA ALA A 126 -1.90 26.85 -2.49
C ALA A 126 -2.89 26.48 -3.62
N PRO A 127 -2.55 26.80 -4.88
CA PRO A 127 -3.35 26.38 -6.02
C PRO A 127 -3.38 24.86 -6.10
N TYR A 128 -4.62 24.35 -6.15
CA TYR A 128 -4.96 22.94 -6.14
C TYR A 128 -5.77 22.58 -7.38
N ALA A 129 -5.37 21.53 -8.08
CA ALA A 129 -6.10 20.91 -9.17
C ALA A 129 -6.51 19.51 -8.76
N PHE A 130 -7.77 19.13 -8.97
CA PHE A 130 -8.30 17.83 -8.59
C PHE A 130 -9.42 17.37 -9.52
N GLU A 131 -9.57 16.05 -9.61
CA GLU A 131 -10.68 15.45 -10.34
C GLU A 131 -11.93 15.36 -9.45
N LYS A 132 -13.07 15.75 -9.99
CA LYS A 132 -14.36 15.54 -9.36
C LYS A 132 -15.40 15.20 -10.42
N ASN A 133 -16.02 14.03 -10.32
CA ASN A 133 -17.04 13.54 -11.26
C ASN A 133 -16.56 13.47 -12.72
N GLY A 134 -15.29 13.10 -12.95
CA GLY A 134 -14.69 13.03 -14.28
C GLY A 134 -14.26 14.39 -14.85
N GLU A 135 -14.39 15.48 -14.08
CA GLU A 135 -13.99 16.82 -14.49
C GLU A 135 -12.83 17.35 -13.66
N LEU A 136 -11.90 18.03 -14.33
CA LEU A 136 -10.80 18.71 -13.67
C LEU A 136 -11.27 20.03 -13.07
N ASN A 137 -11.23 20.12 -11.76
CA ASN A 137 -11.54 21.31 -10.99
C ASN A 137 -10.26 21.98 -10.47
N THR A 138 -10.35 23.26 -10.16
CA THR A 138 -9.23 24.01 -9.54
C THR A 138 -9.76 24.94 -8.47
N ARG A 139 -9.00 25.07 -7.37
CA ARG A 139 -9.25 26.04 -6.30
C ARG A 139 -7.94 26.54 -5.71
N ILE A 140 -8.00 27.62 -4.99
CA ILE A 140 -6.86 28.06 -4.13
C ILE A 140 -7.19 27.64 -2.71
N LEU A 141 -6.32 26.80 -2.13
CA LEU A 141 -6.42 26.42 -0.72
C LEU A 141 -5.72 27.44 0.15
N GLY A 142 -6.19 27.56 1.39
CA GLY A 142 -5.62 28.40 2.41
C GLY A 142 -6.62 29.42 2.96
N GLY A 143 -6.45 29.74 4.22
CA GLY A 143 -7.30 30.64 4.98
C GLY A 143 -7.48 30.17 6.42
N PRO A 144 -8.24 30.93 7.22
CA PRO A 144 -8.48 30.57 8.62
C PRO A 144 -9.17 29.22 8.79
N ASP A 145 -10.07 28.86 7.83
CA ASP A 145 -10.85 27.62 7.87
C ASP A 145 -10.09 26.41 7.29
N TYR A 146 -9.04 26.67 6.50
CA TYR A 146 -8.17 25.63 5.94
C TYR A 146 -6.70 26.07 6.03
N ASP A 147 -6.14 25.96 7.22
CA ASP A 147 -4.74 26.30 7.48
C ASP A 147 -3.84 25.10 7.12
N TYR A 148 -3.41 25.06 5.86
CA TYR A 148 -2.58 23.96 5.36
C TYR A 148 -1.21 23.86 6.04
N PHE A 149 -0.72 24.90 6.68
CA PHE A 149 0.55 24.83 7.44
C PHE A 149 0.50 23.84 8.60
N LYS A 150 -0.71 23.50 9.09
CA LYS A 150 -0.94 22.53 10.14
C LYS A 150 -1.17 21.09 9.62
N MET A 151 -1.42 20.95 8.34
CA MET A 151 -1.70 19.64 7.72
C MET A 151 -0.42 18.82 7.59
N ASP A 152 -0.50 17.52 7.79
CA ASP A 152 0.65 16.62 7.74
C ASP A 152 1.32 16.60 6.37
N TRP A 153 0.53 16.67 5.28
CA TRP A 153 1.03 16.73 3.92
C TRP A 153 1.93 17.95 3.64
N TYR A 154 1.79 19.05 4.41
CA TYR A 154 2.65 20.22 4.33
C TYR A 154 3.78 20.18 5.37
N ARG A 155 3.44 19.85 6.60
CA ARG A 155 4.32 19.91 7.76
C ARG A 155 5.44 18.86 7.72
N LEU A 156 5.08 17.59 7.37
CA LEU A 156 6.03 16.49 7.39
C LEU A 156 7.20 16.67 6.41
N PRO A 157 6.99 16.99 5.11
CA PRO A 157 8.10 17.21 4.20
C PRO A 157 8.98 18.40 4.61
N LYS A 158 8.40 19.45 5.18
CA LYS A 158 9.13 20.60 5.73
C LYS A 158 10.02 20.19 6.89
N LEU A 159 9.49 19.44 7.85
CA LEU A 159 10.22 19.02 9.06
C LEU A 159 11.32 18.00 8.72
N LEU A 160 11.02 17.06 7.84
CA LEU A 160 11.93 15.96 7.50
C LEU A 160 12.91 16.30 6.38
N ASN A 161 12.74 17.42 5.70
CA ASN A 161 13.56 17.87 4.56
C ASN A 161 13.67 16.83 3.44
N LYS A 162 12.62 16.01 3.24
CA LYS A 162 12.56 14.96 2.22
C LYS A 162 11.13 14.72 1.76
N PRO A 163 10.93 14.11 0.57
CA PRO A 163 9.62 13.66 0.16
C PRO A 163 9.06 12.61 1.12
N VAL A 164 7.74 12.66 1.36
CA VAL A 164 7.04 11.74 2.27
C VAL A 164 5.64 11.41 1.76
N TRP A 165 5.15 10.22 2.08
CA TRP A 165 3.75 9.86 2.04
C TRP A 165 3.08 10.19 3.37
N THR A 166 1.85 10.69 3.32
CA THR A 166 1.01 10.78 4.52
C THR A 166 0.37 9.43 4.84
N GLU A 167 -0.04 9.25 6.09
CA GLU A 167 -1.08 8.27 6.40
C GLU A 167 -2.40 8.64 5.68
N PRO A 168 -3.32 7.67 5.47
CA PRO A 168 -4.64 7.97 4.94
C PRO A 168 -5.39 8.99 5.79
N TYR A 169 -5.95 10.03 5.17
CA TYR A 169 -6.76 11.05 5.82
C TYR A 169 -7.91 11.52 4.94
N PHE A 170 -8.94 12.07 5.55
CA PHE A 170 -10.04 12.73 4.84
C PHE A 170 -9.73 14.23 4.71
N ASP A 171 -9.57 14.71 3.48
CA ASP A 171 -9.18 16.10 3.19
C ASP A 171 -10.42 17.01 3.12
N SER A 172 -10.96 17.33 4.30
CA SER A 172 -12.16 18.18 4.42
C SER A 172 -11.83 19.63 4.01
N GLY A 173 -12.58 20.15 3.04
CA GLY A 173 -12.40 21.50 2.50
C GLY A 173 -11.30 21.61 1.44
N GLY A 174 -10.52 20.57 1.20
CA GLY A 174 -9.61 20.44 0.07
C GLY A 174 -10.21 19.59 -1.05
N GLY A 175 -9.86 18.30 -1.09
CA GLY A 175 -10.40 17.34 -2.05
C GLY A 175 -11.74 16.72 -1.67
N ASP A 176 -12.16 16.83 -0.41
CA ASP A 176 -13.38 16.24 0.16
C ASP A 176 -13.47 14.72 -0.06
N THR A 177 -12.35 14.03 0.00
CA THR A 177 -12.24 12.57 -0.18
C THR A 177 -11.20 11.96 0.76
N LEU A 178 -11.28 10.64 0.95
CA LEU A 178 -10.25 9.86 1.67
C LEU A 178 -9.08 9.63 0.73
N MET A 179 -7.89 10.09 1.11
CA MET A 179 -6.70 10.07 0.26
C MET A 179 -5.41 9.82 1.04
N CYS A 180 -4.36 9.44 0.29
CA CYS A 180 -2.97 9.56 0.71
C CYS A 180 -2.28 10.60 -0.19
N THR A 181 -1.39 11.38 0.36
CA THR A 181 -0.68 12.44 -0.35
C THR A 181 0.82 12.19 -0.35
N TYR A 182 1.42 12.17 -1.53
CA TYR A 182 2.87 12.26 -1.68
C TYR A 182 3.29 13.71 -1.77
N SER A 183 4.13 14.15 -0.85
CA SER A 183 4.54 15.55 -0.69
C SER A 183 6.03 15.71 -0.86
N THR A 184 6.43 16.58 -1.78
CA THR A 184 7.83 16.86 -2.09
C THR A 184 8.17 18.31 -1.71
N PRO A 185 9.16 18.55 -0.83
CA PRO A 185 9.52 19.90 -0.42
C PRO A 185 10.22 20.65 -1.57
N ILE A 186 9.89 21.93 -1.70
CA ILE A 186 10.46 22.87 -2.67
C ILE A 186 11.40 23.81 -1.93
N TYR A 187 12.57 24.04 -2.51
CA TYR A 187 13.55 24.99 -1.99
C TYR A 187 13.89 26.06 -3.03
N ARG A 188 14.29 27.20 -2.54
CA ARG A 188 14.81 28.32 -3.38
C ARG A 188 16.08 28.86 -2.81
N MET A 189 16.97 29.33 -3.70
CA MET A 189 18.14 30.10 -3.33
C MET A 189 17.71 31.53 -3.07
N MET A 190 17.87 32.00 -1.87
CA MET A 190 17.59 33.37 -1.43
C MET A 190 18.79 33.88 -0.65
N ASP A 191 19.37 34.99 -1.08
CA ASP A 191 20.58 35.59 -0.47
C ASP A 191 21.75 34.59 -0.31
N GLY A 192 21.88 33.64 -1.24
CA GLY A 192 22.92 32.61 -1.21
C GLY A 192 22.60 31.39 -0.32
N GLU A 193 21.46 31.37 0.37
CA GLU A 193 21.02 30.28 1.20
C GLU A 193 19.87 29.51 0.55
N ARG A 194 19.87 28.17 0.73
CA ARG A 194 18.76 27.30 0.30
C ARG A 194 17.66 27.34 1.35
N ARG A 195 16.55 28.00 1.04
CA ARG A 195 15.40 28.14 1.94
C ARG A 195 14.22 27.35 1.46
N PHE A 196 13.45 26.77 2.41
CA PHE A 196 12.19 26.08 2.12
C PHE A 196 11.18 27.09 1.59
N ALA A 197 10.60 26.79 0.42
CA ALA A 197 9.68 27.70 -0.28
C ALA A 197 8.25 27.16 -0.37
N GLY A 198 8.04 25.86 -0.11
CA GLY A 198 6.73 25.25 -0.18
C GLY A 198 6.79 23.74 -0.41
N VAL A 199 5.67 23.18 -0.85
CA VAL A 199 5.47 21.75 -1.11
C VAL A 199 4.71 21.57 -2.41
N LEU A 200 5.13 20.61 -3.22
CA LEU A 200 4.34 20.06 -4.33
C LEU A 200 3.78 18.71 -3.91
N THR A 201 2.46 18.52 -4.08
CA THR A 201 1.77 17.28 -3.73
C THR A 201 1.24 16.54 -4.94
N MET A 202 1.09 15.22 -4.78
CA MET A 202 0.25 14.35 -5.60
C MET A 202 -0.64 13.54 -4.67
N ASP A 203 -1.94 13.62 -4.89
CA ASP A 203 -2.95 12.98 -4.06
C ASP A 203 -3.52 11.77 -4.77
N ILE A 204 -3.62 10.65 -4.05
CA ILE A 204 -4.24 9.42 -4.53
C ILE A 204 -5.48 9.17 -3.71
N SER A 205 -6.63 9.11 -4.37
CA SER A 205 -7.90 8.77 -3.73
C SER A 205 -7.97 7.27 -3.45
N LEU A 206 -8.21 6.89 -2.19
CA LEU A 206 -8.36 5.49 -1.79
C LEU A 206 -9.66 4.87 -2.33
N SER A 207 -10.68 5.68 -2.62
CA SER A 207 -11.90 5.22 -3.29
C SER A 207 -11.67 4.84 -4.76
N GLY A 208 -10.63 5.38 -5.40
CA GLY A 208 -10.22 5.05 -6.77
C GLY A 208 -9.41 3.75 -6.88
N ILE A 209 -8.65 3.40 -5.84
CA ILE A 209 -7.82 2.17 -5.81
C ILE A 209 -8.67 0.91 -5.61
N ALA A 210 -9.85 1.03 -4.98
CA ALA A 210 -10.74 -0.09 -4.68
C ALA A 210 -11.63 -0.53 -5.86
N ARG A 211 -11.47 0.07 -7.04
CA ARG A 211 -12.18 -0.27 -8.28
C ARG A 211 -11.28 -1.05 -9.22
#